data_f30768e657980e3d2ae718d3be425207
#
_entry.id   f30768e657980e3d2ae718d3be425207
#
_cell.length_a   1.000
_cell.length_b   1.000
_cell.length_c   1.000
_cell.angle_alpha   90.00
_cell.angle_beta   90.00
_cell.angle_gamma   90.00
#
_symmetry.space_group_name_H-M   'P 1'
#
loop_
_entity.id
_entity.type
_entity.pdbx_description
1 polymer ?
#
loop_
_entity_poly.entity_id
_entity_poly.type
_entity_poly.pdbx_seq_one_letter_code
_entity_poly.pdbx_strand_id
1 'polypeptide(L)'
;MSLTDEERRIMVELEIERAEKITEQFEILREQQYWDTLVNRMYYAAFHAVSALLIHNALHVHTHRGALNAFNKEFVRTGVFALEEGHLFSKLEGLRERGDYNCFVDATEEEIVPMIEPLKALITKIKAEISK
;
A
#
# COMPACT_ATOMS: atom_id res chain seq x y z
N MET A 1 11.05 -15.91 17.18
CA MET A 1 9.73 -16.40 17.63
C MET A 1 8.69 -16.16 16.58
N SER A 2 7.85 -17.16 16.31
CA SER A 2 6.74 -17.01 15.36
C SER A 2 5.51 -16.50 16.10
N LEU A 3 4.65 -15.83 15.35
CA LEU A 3 3.36 -15.40 15.85
C LEU A 3 2.44 -16.61 16.02
N THR A 4 1.58 -16.57 17.05
CA THR A 4 0.47 -17.53 17.13
C THR A 4 -0.56 -17.16 16.07
N ASP A 5 -1.47 -18.08 15.75
CA ASP A 5 -2.55 -17.82 14.80
C ASP A 5 -3.42 -16.64 15.26
N GLU A 6 -3.70 -16.56 16.56
CA GLU A 6 -4.48 -15.47 17.15
C GLU A 6 -3.75 -14.13 17.01
N GLU A 7 -2.47 -14.10 17.34
CA GLU A 7 -1.65 -12.89 17.20
C GLU A 7 -1.59 -12.43 15.74
N ARG A 8 -1.41 -13.38 14.81
CA ARG A 8 -1.37 -13.08 13.37
C ARG A 8 -2.68 -12.45 12.91
N ARG A 9 -3.81 -13.04 13.30
CA ARG A 9 -5.13 -12.53 12.95
C ARG A 9 -5.32 -11.09 13.44
N ILE A 10 -4.92 -10.83 14.69
CA ILE A 10 -5.03 -9.49 15.28
C ILE A 10 -4.17 -8.48 14.49
N MET A 11 -2.93 -8.86 14.20
CA MET A 11 -2.04 -7.97 13.44
C MET A 11 -2.56 -7.67 12.05
N VAL A 12 -3.12 -8.67 11.37
CA VAL A 12 -3.72 -8.47 10.04
C VAL A 12 -4.87 -7.47 10.13
N GLU A 13 -5.75 -7.65 11.11
CA GLU A 13 -6.89 -6.75 11.31
C GLU A 13 -6.44 -5.30 11.56
N LEU A 14 -5.41 -5.12 12.40
CA LEU A 14 -4.89 -3.79 12.71
C LEU A 14 -4.26 -3.13 11.48
N GLU A 15 -3.54 -3.88 10.66
CA GLU A 15 -2.95 -3.35 9.44
C GLU A 15 -4.02 -2.93 8.44
N ILE A 16 -5.06 -3.74 8.25
CA ILE A 16 -6.18 -3.39 7.36
C ILE A 16 -6.91 -2.16 7.89
N GLU A 17 -7.17 -2.12 9.19
CA GLU A 17 -7.82 -0.96 9.81
C GLU A 17 -7.03 0.32 9.57
N ARG A 18 -5.71 0.25 9.69
CA ARG A 18 -4.83 1.39 9.44
C ARG A 18 -4.91 1.83 7.97
N ALA A 19 -4.88 0.88 7.04
CA ALA A 19 -5.01 1.18 5.62
C ALA A 19 -6.33 1.90 5.32
N GLU A 20 -7.42 1.42 5.91
CA GLU A 20 -8.75 2.01 5.69
C GLU A 20 -8.85 3.41 6.28
N LYS A 21 -8.32 3.64 7.47
CA LYS A 21 -8.32 4.97 8.09
C LYS A 21 -7.52 5.98 7.26
N ILE A 22 -6.40 5.56 6.73
CA ILE A 22 -5.58 6.43 5.88
C ILE A 22 -6.34 6.75 4.58
N THR A 23 -7.01 5.75 3.99
CA THR A 23 -7.80 5.93 2.77
C THR A 23 -8.91 6.98 2.95
N GLU A 24 -9.50 7.06 4.12
CA GLU A 24 -10.53 8.07 4.43
C GLU A 24 -10.01 9.50 4.30
N GLN A 25 -8.70 9.71 4.36
CA GLN A 25 -8.10 11.04 4.26
C GLN A 25 -7.91 11.51 2.82
N PHE A 26 -8.03 10.62 1.85
CA PHE A 26 -7.71 10.94 0.45
C PHE A 26 -8.56 12.08 -0.11
N GLU A 27 -9.86 12.06 0.15
CA GLU A 27 -10.77 13.03 -0.45
C GLU A 27 -10.49 14.46 0.03
N ILE A 28 -10.30 14.65 1.33
CA ILE A 28 -10.01 15.98 1.86
C ILE A 28 -8.64 16.51 1.39
N LEU A 29 -7.65 15.63 1.31
CA LEU A 29 -6.33 16.01 0.82
C LEU A 29 -6.38 16.40 -0.67
N ARG A 30 -7.18 15.67 -1.46
CA ARG A 30 -7.42 15.97 -2.85
C ARG A 30 -8.12 17.32 -3.02
N GLU A 31 -9.18 17.55 -2.27
CA GLU A 31 -9.94 18.81 -2.33
C GLU A 31 -9.06 20.02 -1.99
N GLN A 32 -8.19 19.87 -1.01
CA GLN A 32 -7.29 20.93 -0.60
C GLN A 32 -6.04 21.03 -1.46
N GLN A 33 -5.90 20.14 -2.44
CA GLN A 33 -4.77 20.10 -3.36
C GLN A 33 -3.42 19.88 -2.66
N TYR A 34 -3.42 19.10 -1.58
CA TYR A 34 -2.21 18.73 -0.85
C TYR A 34 -1.60 17.47 -1.50
N TRP A 35 -1.08 17.62 -2.70
CA TRP A 35 -0.64 16.48 -3.52
C TRP A 35 0.51 15.69 -2.90
N ASP A 36 1.50 16.37 -2.33
CA ASP A 36 2.62 15.67 -1.69
C ASP A 36 2.15 14.87 -0.47
N THR A 37 1.28 15.44 0.35
CA THR A 37 0.72 14.74 1.50
C THR A 37 -0.17 13.59 1.03
N LEU A 38 -0.97 13.82 -0.01
CA LEU A 38 -1.86 12.79 -0.54
C LEU A 38 -1.07 11.57 -1.02
N VAL A 39 -0.02 11.77 -1.83
CA VAL A 39 0.75 10.63 -2.34
C VAL A 39 1.47 9.90 -1.20
N ASN A 40 1.94 10.63 -0.18
CA ASN A 40 2.52 10.01 1.02
C ASN A 40 1.49 9.09 1.69
N ARG A 41 0.28 9.60 1.89
CA ARG A 41 -0.80 8.81 2.52
C ARG A 41 -1.23 7.65 1.64
N MET A 42 -1.29 7.83 0.34
CA MET A 42 -1.61 6.76 -0.61
C MET A 42 -0.59 5.62 -0.50
N TYR A 43 0.70 5.96 -0.46
CA TYR A 43 1.72 4.94 -0.30
C TYR A 43 1.53 4.17 1.01
N TYR A 44 1.30 4.86 2.13
CA TYR A 44 1.16 4.18 3.42
C TYR A 44 -0.13 3.37 3.52
N ALA A 45 -1.21 3.79 2.87
CA ALA A 45 -2.40 2.95 2.77
C ALA A 45 -2.08 1.64 2.04
N ALA A 46 -1.36 1.72 0.93
CA ALA A 46 -0.92 0.54 0.18
C ALA A 46 0.02 -0.32 1.03
N PHE A 47 0.97 0.31 1.70
CA PHE A 47 1.97 -0.39 2.52
C PHE A 47 1.30 -1.19 3.64
N HIS A 48 0.34 -0.60 4.35
CA HIS A 48 -0.35 -1.31 5.43
C HIS A 48 -1.22 -2.45 4.90
N ALA A 49 -1.90 -2.25 3.77
CA ALA A 49 -2.68 -3.33 3.15
C ALA A 49 -1.77 -4.48 2.70
N VAL A 50 -0.65 -4.17 2.04
CA VAL A 50 0.32 -5.19 1.62
C VAL A 50 0.93 -5.87 2.85
N SER A 51 1.23 -5.12 3.91
CA SER A 51 1.74 -5.69 5.16
C SER A 51 0.77 -6.70 5.75
N ALA A 52 -0.53 -6.39 5.73
CA ALA A 52 -1.56 -7.33 6.19
C ALA A 52 -1.51 -8.63 5.39
N LEU A 53 -1.41 -8.51 4.07
CA LEU A 53 -1.32 -9.68 3.19
C LEU A 53 -0.08 -10.52 3.47
N LEU A 54 1.06 -9.88 3.66
CA LEU A 54 2.32 -10.57 3.98
C LEU A 54 2.24 -11.27 5.33
N ILE A 55 1.74 -10.59 6.35
CA ILE A 55 1.58 -11.18 7.69
C ILE A 55 0.62 -12.37 7.63
N HIS A 56 -0.49 -12.23 6.90
CA HIS A 56 -1.47 -13.31 6.74
C HIS A 56 -0.83 -14.57 6.16
N ASN A 57 0.14 -14.41 5.28
CA ASN A 57 0.84 -15.52 4.62
C ASN A 57 2.16 -15.89 5.31
N ALA A 58 2.36 -15.41 6.55
CA ALA A 58 3.54 -15.72 7.36
C ALA A 58 4.86 -15.28 6.72
N LEU A 59 4.83 -14.21 5.94
CA LEU A 59 6.02 -13.63 5.32
C LEU A 59 6.53 -12.48 6.17
N HIS A 60 7.82 -12.51 6.49
CA HIS A 60 8.45 -11.49 7.34
C HIS A 60 9.24 -10.50 6.49
N VAL A 61 8.94 -9.22 6.65
CA VAL A 61 9.70 -8.15 6.01
C VAL A 61 9.92 -7.02 7.03
N HIS A 62 11.03 -6.31 6.90
CA HIS A 62 11.40 -5.27 7.85
C HIS A 62 11.63 -3.91 7.21
N THR A 63 11.52 -3.81 5.88
CA THR A 63 11.80 -2.58 5.14
C THR A 63 10.70 -2.33 4.11
N HIS A 64 10.60 -1.07 3.66
CA HIS A 64 9.69 -0.71 2.57
C HIS A 64 10.05 -1.47 1.28
N ARG A 65 11.34 -1.55 0.98
CA ARG A 65 11.82 -2.28 -0.19
C ARG A 65 11.52 -3.77 -0.08
N GLY A 66 11.67 -4.33 1.13
CA GLY A 66 11.35 -5.72 1.39
C GLY A 66 9.88 -6.04 1.15
N ALA A 67 8.98 -5.14 1.55
CA ALA A 67 7.54 -5.32 1.33
C ALA A 67 7.22 -5.30 -0.17
N LEU A 68 7.80 -4.37 -0.92
CA LEU A 68 7.61 -4.28 -2.37
C LEU A 68 8.11 -5.55 -3.07
N ASN A 69 9.33 -6.00 -2.71
CA ASN A 69 9.92 -7.18 -3.31
C ASN A 69 9.11 -8.45 -2.99
N ALA A 70 8.67 -8.59 -1.74
CA ALA A 70 7.86 -9.75 -1.33
C ALA A 70 6.51 -9.76 -2.05
N PHE A 71 5.85 -8.62 -2.17
CA PHE A 71 4.58 -8.51 -2.88
C PHE A 71 4.76 -8.95 -4.34
N ASN A 72 5.77 -8.46 -5.01
CA ASN A 72 6.02 -8.81 -6.41
C ASN A 72 6.39 -10.28 -6.57
N LYS A 73 7.26 -10.80 -5.72
CA LYS A 73 7.73 -12.19 -5.81
C LYS A 73 6.63 -13.20 -5.49
N GLU A 74 5.92 -12.98 -4.40
CA GLU A 74 4.98 -13.97 -3.86
C GLU A 74 3.57 -13.86 -4.44
N PHE A 75 3.19 -12.70 -4.94
CA PHE A 75 1.80 -12.46 -5.36
C PHE A 75 1.66 -12.02 -6.82
N VAL A 76 2.56 -11.20 -7.33
CA VAL A 76 2.47 -10.74 -8.72
C VAL A 76 3.03 -11.78 -9.68
N ARG A 77 4.22 -12.30 -9.44
CA ARG A 77 4.83 -13.33 -10.29
C ARG A 77 4.02 -14.61 -10.33
N THR A 78 3.32 -14.93 -9.25
CA THR A 78 2.50 -16.13 -9.15
C THR A 78 1.12 -15.95 -9.78
N GLY A 79 0.77 -14.73 -10.20
CA GLY A 79 -0.50 -14.46 -10.86
C GLY A 79 -1.67 -14.20 -9.94
N VAL A 80 -1.47 -14.16 -8.61
CA VAL A 80 -2.53 -13.84 -7.65
C VAL A 80 -2.95 -12.38 -7.82
N PHE A 81 -1.97 -11.51 -8.08
CA PHE A 81 -2.20 -10.10 -8.40
C PHE A 81 -1.63 -9.80 -9.79
N ALA A 82 -2.20 -8.80 -10.46
CA ALA A 82 -1.79 -8.42 -11.81
C ALA A 82 -0.51 -7.61 -11.81
N LEU A 83 0.19 -7.58 -12.95
CA LEU A 83 1.38 -6.76 -13.13
C LEU A 83 1.11 -5.28 -12.83
N GLU A 84 -0.04 -4.78 -13.26
CA GLU A 84 -0.44 -3.40 -13.03
C GLU A 84 -0.53 -3.07 -11.55
N GLU A 85 -0.95 -4.03 -10.74
CA GLU A 85 -1.04 -3.86 -9.29
C GLU A 85 0.34 -3.78 -8.65
N GLY A 86 1.28 -4.59 -9.14
CA GLY A 86 2.68 -4.49 -8.72
C GLY A 86 3.32 -3.18 -9.14
N HIS A 87 3.05 -2.74 -10.36
CA HIS A 87 3.54 -1.46 -10.87
C HIS A 87 2.99 -0.28 -10.08
N LEU A 88 1.72 -0.34 -9.69
CA LEU A 88 1.09 0.70 -8.88
C LEU A 88 1.81 0.86 -7.55
N PHE A 89 2.04 -0.23 -6.83
CA PHE A 89 2.72 -0.19 -5.54
C PHE A 89 4.16 0.34 -5.70
N SER A 90 4.86 -0.13 -6.72
CA SER A 90 6.22 0.31 -7.02
C SER A 90 6.26 1.81 -7.32
N LYS A 91 5.31 2.31 -8.10
CA LYS A 91 5.23 3.72 -8.45
C LYS A 91 4.96 4.59 -7.22
N LEU A 92 4.05 4.15 -6.35
CA LEU A 92 3.76 4.87 -5.11
C LEU A 92 4.99 4.95 -4.22
N GLU A 93 5.76 3.85 -4.11
CA GLU A 93 7.01 3.85 -3.35
C GLU A 93 8.00 4.86 -3.92
N GLY A 94 8.17 4.88 -5.23
CA GLY A 94 9.07 5.81 -5.89
C GLY A 94 8.67 7.27 -5.68
N LEU A 95 7.38 7.57 -5.75
CA LEU A 95 6.88 8.93 -5.55
C LEU A 95 7.04 9.37 -4.09
N ARG A 96 6.80 8.47 -3.14
CA ARG A 96 7.03 8.75 -1.73
C ARG A 96 8.50 9.07 -1.47
N GLU A 97 9.38 8.23 -1.99
CA GLU A 97 10.82 8.42 -1.83
C GLU A 97 11.28 9.75 -2.43
N ARG A 98 10.77 10.08 -3.61
CA ARG A 98 11.07 11.35 -4.27
C ARG A 98 10.63 12.53 -3.40
N GLY A 99 9.42 12.46 -2.83
CA GLY A 99 8.89 13.51 -1.96
C GLY A 99 9.69 13.68 -0.67
N ASP A 100 10.19 12.57 -0.12
CA ASP A 100 10.97 12.62 1.13
C ASP A 100 12.39 13.17 0.92
N TYR A 101 12.99 12.94 -0.25
CA TYR A 101 14.41 13.23 -0.47
C TYR A 101 14.69 14.31 -1.52
N ASN A 102 13.68 14.83 -2.18
CA ASN A 102 13.86 15.86 -3.20
C ASN A 102 12.83 16.98 -3.06
N CYS A 103 13.21 18.03 -2.35
CA CYS A 103 12.33 19.17 -2.09
C CYS A 103 12.11 20.07 -3.32
N PHE A 104 12.81 19.82 -4.42
CA PHE A 104 12.66 20.60 -5.65
C PHE A 104 11.61 20.04 -6.61
N VAL A 105 11.09 18.85 -6.33
CA VAL A 105 10.13 18.19 -7.21
C VAL A 105 8.83 17.94 -6.44
N ASP A 106 7.80 18.69 -6.78
CA ASP A 106 6.48 18.54 -6.17
C ASP A 106 5.66 17.48 -6.91
N ALA A 107 4.82 16.77 -6.18
CA ALA A 107 3.83 15.88 -6.78
C ALA A 107 2.76 16.72 -7.46
N THR A 108 2.22 16.25 -8.58
CA THR A 108 1.21 16.95 -9.34
C THR A 108 -0.12 16.20 -9.37
N GLU A 109 -1.20 16.94 -9.60
CA GLU A 109 -2.53 16.36 -9.77
C GLU A 109 -2.52 15.30 -10.86
N GLU A 110 -1.87 15.57 -11.99
CA GLU A 110 -1.82 14.68 -13.15
C GLU A 110 -1.14 13.36 -12.84
N GLU A 111 -0.16 13.36 -11.91
CA GLU A 111 0.51 12.14 -11.47
C GLU A 111 -0.35 11.36 -10.49
N ILE A 112 -1.02 12.04 -9.58
CA ILE A 112 -1.60 11.43 -8.37
C ILE A 112 -3.05 10.95 -8.59
N VAL A 113 -3.90 11.80 -9.17
CA VAL A 113 -5.33 11.48 -9.29
C VAL A 113 -5.60 10.16 -10.02
N PRO A 114 -4.92 9.84 -11.12
CA PRO A 114 -5.17 8.57 -11.82
C PRO A 114 -4.87 7.32 -11.01
N MET A 115 -4.13 7.43 -9.90
CA MET A 115 -3.79 6.28 -9.07
C MET A 115 -4.77 6.04 -7.92
N ILE A 116 -5.65 7.00 -7.62
CA ILE A 116 -6.53 6.92 -6.44
C ILE A 116 -7.48 5.72 -6.53
N GLU A 117 -8.23 5.61 -7.63
CA GLU A 117 -9.20 4.51 -7.76
C GLU A 117 -8.53 3.16 -7.94
N PRO A 118 -7.47 3.02 -8.73
CA PRO A 118 -6.73 1.75 -8.76
C PRO A 118 -6.18 1.32 -7.40
N LEU A 119 -5.74 2.27 -6.57
CA LEU A 119 -5.26 1.96 -5.22
C LEU A 119 -6.40 1.46 -4.33
N LYS A 120 -7.55 2.12 -4.37
CA LYS A 120 -8.73 1.66 -3.60
C LYS A 120 -9.13 0.26 -4.03
N ALA A 121 -9.10 -0.02 -5.33
CA ALA A 121 -9.39 -1.35 -5.87
C ALA A 121 -8.38 -2.39 -5.40
N LEU A 122 -7.10 -2.02 -5.36
CA LEU A 122 -6.04 -2.90 -4.86
C LEU A 122 -6.28 -3.27 -3.39
N ILE A 123 -6.60 -2.28 -2.55
CA ILE A 123 -6.86 -2.51 -1.13
C ILE A 123 -8.08 -3.45 -0.96
N THR A 124 -9.14 -3.23 -1.73
CA THR A 124 -10.32 -4.10 -1.72
C THR A 124 -9.95 -5.53 -2.11
N LYS A 125 -9.12 -5.69 -3.14
CA LYS A 125 -8.69 -7.01 -3.59
C LYS A 125 -7.81 -7.70 -2.55
N ILE A 126 -6.95 -6.97 -1.86
CA ILE A 126 -6.14 -7.52 -0.78
C ILE A 126 -7.05 -8.03 0.35
N LYS A 127 -8.05 -7.25 0.74
CA LYS A 127 -9.01 -7.68 1.77
C LYS A 127 -9.73 -8.97 1.36
N ALA A 128 -10.14 -9.06 0.11
CA ALA A 128 -10.80 -10.26 -0.40
C ALA A 128 -9.87 -11.46 -0.37
N GLU A 129 -8.60 -11.28 -0.72
CA GLU A 129 -7.61 -12.34 -0.71
C GLU A 129 -7.36 -12.86 0.71
N ILE A 130 -7.27 -11.97 1.68
CA ILE A 130 -7.10 -12.33 3.10
C ILE A 130 -8.30 -13.10 3.64
N SER A 131 -9.50 -12.81 3.14
CA SER A 131 -10.75 -13.43 3.59
C SER A 131 -11.03 -14.81 3.00
N LYS A 132 -10.21 -15.29 2.10
CA LYS A 132 -10.38 -16.63 1.48
C LYS A 132 -10.09 -17.75 2.45
#